data_c7492d3c708265ed811129aab4ba0f81
#
_entry.id   c7492d3c708265ed811129aab4ba0f81
#
_cell.length_a   1.000
_cell.length_b   1.000
_cell.length_c   1.000
_cell.angle_alpha   90.00
_cell.angle_beta   90.00
_cell.angle_gamma   90.00
#
_symmetry.space_group_name_H-M   'P 1'
#
loop_
_entity.id
_entity.type
_entity.pdbx_description
1 polymer ?
#
loop_
_entity_poly.entity_id
_entity_poly.type
_entity_poly.pdbx_seq_one_letter_code
_entity_poly.pdbx_strand_id
1 'polypeptide(L)'
;MRSAAAVYIGVGATAAVVVAGLVQAANEDPVIGKALSLSVPAKYRGLVEEAGTTCPEVSPNLLAALLTQESGFNPKAESPAGAQGIAQFMPSTWETNGIDGNSDGKRDVWDPEDAIPSSAKYLCDIGKEVKGVPGNKQDNMLAAYNAGGPAVIKSGGVPDNGETPNYVQSINALVALADVPSGGKMTTTEQVATVINAASDELGTPYSWGGGNASGASTGSCCSPNGSSGKSIKGFDCSGLTLYAYAKAGITLPRTAAQQYAASEPVKPGQKRPGDLIFYGSSPAGIHHVAIYVGSGYMIEAPRPGAAVRFSPISSMSDLYAFARPVRHSNKEI
;
A
#
# COMPACT_ATOMS: atom_id res chain seq x y z
N MET A 1 -11.60 12.63 37.56
CA MET A 1 -11.51 13.29 36.24
C MET A 1 -10.05 13.26 35.83
N ARG A 2 -9.62 12.26 35.13
CA ARG A 2 -8.27 12.17 34.58
C ARG A 2 -8.38 12.38 33.07
N SER A 3 -7.80 13.47 32.60
CA SER A 3 -7.71 13.86 31.20
C SER A 3 -6.91 12.80 30.46
N ALA A 4 -7.54 12.13 29.49
CA ALA A 4 -6.87 11.30 28.54
C ALA A 4 -6.10 12.22 27.59
N ALA A 5 -4.79 12.20 27.66
CA ALA A 5 -3.93 12.86 26.69
C ALA A 5 -4.12 12.13 25.35
N ALA A 6 -4.62 12.84 24.35
CA ALA A 6 -4.60 12.38 22.98
C ALA A 6 -3.14 12.24 22.56
N VAL A 7 -2.70 11.02 22.34
CA VAL A 7 -1.38 10.75 21.77
C VAL A 7 -1.47 11.03 20.27
N TYR A 8 -0.99 12.22 19.89
CA TYR A 8 -0.72 12.51 18.48
C TYR A 8 0.48 11.66 18.06
N ILE A 9 0.23 10.66 17.22
CA ILE A 9 1.29 9.95 16.51
C ILE A 9 1.64 10.80 15.30
N GLY A 10 2.57 11.73 15.48
CA GLY A 10 3.19 12.44 14.39
C GLY A 10 4.23 11.52 13.73
N VAL A 11 3.89 10.79 12.70
CA VAL A 11 4.87 10.14 11.84
C VAL A 11 5.23 11.11 10.71
N GLY A 12 6.03 12.07 11.06
CA GLY A 12 6.75 12.87 10.08
C GLY A 12 8.13 12.27 9.88
N ALA A 13 8.23 11.25 9.07
CA ALA A 13 9.46 10.88 8.35
C ALA A 13 9.18 9.57 7.61
N THR A 14 9.32 9.62 6.31
CA THR A 14 9.42 8.47 5.42
C THR A 14 10.21 7.34 6.07
N ALA A 15 9.50 6.34 6.60
CA ALA A 15 10.08 5.04 6.78
C ALA A 15 10.32 4.49 5.37
N ALA A 16 11.49 4.77 4.81
CA ALA A 16 12.00 4.05 3.68
C ALA A 16 12.17 2.60 4.15
N VAL A 17 11.15 1.78 3.93
CA VAL A 17 11.29 0.34 4.05
C VAL A 17 12.23 -0.07 2.93
N VAL A 18 13.50 -0.22 3.28
CA VAL A 18 14.51 -0.85 2.41
C VAL A 18 14.10 -2.31 2.29
N VAL A 19 13.28 -2.62 1.30
CA VAL A 19 13.14 -3.98 0.81
C VAL A 19 14.38 -4.30 -0.03
N ALA A 20 15.53 -4.43 0.64
CA ALA A 20 16.74 -4.97 0.05
C ALA A 20 16.79 -6.46 0.36
N GLY A 21 16.47 -7.26 -0.65
CA GLY A 21 16.99 -8.61 -0.79
C GLY A 21 16.34 -9.68 0.07
N LEU A 22 15.39 -10.41 -0.52
CA LEU A 22 15.25 -11.85 -0.30
C LEU A 22 14.68 -12.48 -1.58
N VAL A 23 15.52 -12.63 -2.59
CA VAL A 23 15.34 -13.69 -3.57
C VAL A 23 16.14 -14.87 -3.05
N GLN A 24 15.48 -15.84 -2.41
CA GLN A 24 16.01 -17.20 -2.28
C GLN A 24 14.90 -18.22 -2.11
N ALA A 25 14.77 -19.05 -3.15
CA ALA A 25 14.31 -20.44 -3.17
C ALA A 25 12.98 -20.77 -2.49
N ALA A 26 11.91 -20.72 -3.29
CA ALA A 26 10.75 -21.55 -3.08
C ALA A 26 11.14 -23.00 -3.41
N ASN A 27 11.32 -23.84 -2.41
CA ASN A 27 11.23 -25.28 -2.55
C ASN A 27 9.87 -25.72 -2.02
N GLU A 28 9.22 -26.50 -2.84
CA GLU A 28 7.86 -26.96 -2.86
C GLU A 28 7.43 -27.71 -1.59
N ASP A 29 6.26 -27.31 -1.04
CA ASP A 29 5.37 -28.21 -0.33
C ASP A 29 3.94 -28.02 -0.85
N PRO A 30 3.30 -29.05 -1.42
CA PRO A 30 2.10 -28.91 -2.25
C PRO A 30 0.76 -28.95 -1.50
N VAL A 31 0.69 -28.66 -0.22
CA VAL A 31 -0.58 -28.86 0.56
C VAL A 31 -0.98 -27.67 1.44
N ILE A 32 -0.26 -26.56 1.49
CA ILE A 32 -0.71 -25.42 2.29
C ILE A 32 -1.32 -24.37 1.37
N GLY A 33 -2.65 -24.27 1.49
CA GLY A 33 -3.53 -23.53 0.59
C GLY A 33 -3.23 -22.05 0.48
N LYS A 34 -3.39 -21.54 -0.68
CA LYS A 34 -4.19 -20.42 -1.19
C LYS A 34 -4.26 -19.09 -0.41
N ALA A 35 -3.60 -18.86 0.73
CA ALA A 35 -3.95 -17.76 1.62
C ALA A 35 -2.93 -16.63 1.75
N LEU A 36 -1.65 -16.78 1.38
CA LEU A 36 -0.65 -15.73 1.58
C LEU A 36 0.15 -15.45 0.30
N SER A 37 -0.43 -14.65 -0.60
CA SER A 37 0.28 -14.15 -1.78
C SER A 37 1.16 -12.91 -1.50
N LEU A 38 1.08 -12.34 -0.29
CA LEU A 38 2.03 -11.36 0.22
C LEU A 38 3.33 -12.07 0.60
N SER A 39 4.47 -11.42 0.41
CA SER A 39 5.80 -11.96 0.74
C SER A 39 6.01 -12.07 2.26
N VAL A 40 5.18 -12.84 2.95
CA VAL A 40 5.36 -13.14 4.37
C VAL A 40 6.61 -14.01 4.52
N PRO A 41 7.63 -13.58 5.31
CA PRO A 41 8.81 -14.41 5.56
C PRO A 41 8.42 -15.80 6.09
N ALA A 42 9.03 -16.86 5.55
CA ALA A 42 8.64 -18.24 5.84
C ALA A 42 8.53 -18.55 7.34
N LYS A 43 9.42 -17.97 8.15
CA LYS A 43 9.46 -18.12 9.60
C LYS A 43 8.24 -17.56 10.33
N TYR A 44 7.47 -16.63 9.71
CA TYR A 44 6.30 -15.99 10.32
C TYR A 44 4.97 -16.47 9.75
N ARG A 45 4.97 -17.32 8.70
CA ARG A 45 3.73 -17.74 8.03
C ARG A 45 2.76 -18.42 8.98
N GLY A 46 3.22 -19.40 9.75
CA GLY A 46 2.37 -20.10 10.72
C GLY A 46 1.77 -19.17 11.78
N LEU A 47 2.56 -18.23 12.31
CA LEU A 47 2.09 -17.23 13.27
C LEU A 47 1.03 -16.30 12.67
N VAL A 48 1.22 -15.84 11.43
CA VAL A 48 0.26 -14.97 10.75
C VAL A 48 -1.02 -15.72 10.39
N GLU A 49 -0.91 -16.98 9.95
CA GLU A 49 -2.08 -17.84 9.65
C GLU A 49 -2.91 -18.08 10.90
N GLU A 50 -2.29 -18.47 12.01
CA GLU A 50 -2.97 -18.72 13.28
C GLU A 50 -3.57 -17.43 13.85
N ALA A 51 -2.77 -16.39 14.03
CA ALA A 51 -3.23 -15.11 14.58
C ALA A 51 -4.31 -14.44 13.73
N GLY A 52 -4.25 -14.61 12.39
CA GLY A 52 -5.25 -14.09 11.45
C GLY A 52 -6.62 -14.74 11.55
N THR A 53 -6.81 -15.71 12.45
CA THR A 53 -8.12 -16.33 12.74
C THR A 53 -8.67 -15.96 14.10
N THR A 54 -8.07 -15.00 14.81
CA THR A 54 -8.44 -14.60 16.18
C THR A 54 -9.90 -14.11 16.29
N CYS A 55 -10.40 -13.44 15.26
CA CYS A 55 -11.82 -13.04 15.17
C CYS A 55 -12.26 -12.91 13.69
N PRO A 56 -13.58 -12.85 13.42
CA PRO A 56 -14.10 -12.80 12.05
C PRO A 56 -13.67 -11.58 11.23
N GLU A 57 -13.34 -10.48 11.88
CA GLU A 57 -12.93 -9.23 11.25
C GLU A 57 -11.47 -9.23 10.82
N VAL A 58 -10.63 -10.14 11.33
CA VAL A 58 -9.21 -10.25 11.03
C VAL A 58 -8.97 -11.51 10.20
N SER A 59 -8.37 -11.33 9.02
CA SER A 59 -7.93 -12.45 8.18
C SER A 59 -6.39 -12.52 8.15
N PRO A 60 -5.80 -13.69 7.81
CA PRO A 60 -4.35 -13.80 7.62
C PRO A 60 -3.81 -12.79 6.60
N ASN A 61 -4.55 -12.52 5.51
CA ASN A 61 -4.18 -11.53 4.50
C ASN A 61 -4.18 -10.09 5.06
N LEU A 62 -5.18 -9.74 5.87
CA LEU A 62 -5.25 -8.43 6.51
C LEU A 62 -4.09 -8.25 7.51
N LEU A 63 -3.83 -9.26 8.33
CA LEU A 63 -2.73 -9.22 9.29
C LEU A 63 -1.37 -9.13 8.59
N ALA A 64 -1.16 -9.90 7.52
CA ALA A 64 0.05 -9.83 6.70
C ALA A 64 0.24 -8.44 6.07
N ALA A 65 -0.84 -7.84 5.54
CA ALA A 65 -0.82 -6.50 4.97
C ALA A 65 -0.49 -5.44 6.02
N LEU A 66 -1.07 -5.55 7.21
CA LEU A 66 -0.76 -4.67 8.34
C LEU A 66 0.73 -4.74 8.70
N LEU A 67 1.27 -5.94 8.95
CA LEU A 67 2.67 -6.14 9.35
C LEU A 67 3.66 -5.71 8.25
N THR A 68 3.26 -5.83 6.98
CA THR A 68 4.01 -5.28 5.85
C THR A 68 4.06 -3.76 5.92
N GLN A 69 2.91 -3.10 6.16
CA GLN A 69 2.82 -1.65 6.27
C GLN A 69 3.56 -1.11 7.49
N GLU A 70 3.48 -1.79 8.64
CA GLU A 70 4.09 -1.33 9.89
C GLU A 70 5.62 -1.38 9.87
N SER A 71 6.20 -2.48 9.41
CA SER A 71 7.64 -2.70 9.53
C SER A 71 8.30 -3.48 8.40
N GLY A 72 7.53 -3.95 7.41
CA GLY A 72 8.02 -4.93 6.44
C GLY A 72 8.48 -6.23 7.11
N PHE A 73 7.82 -6.66 8.17
CA PHE A 73 8.20 -7.82 8.99
C PHE A 73 9.55 -7.67 9.71
N ASN A 74 10.01 -6.46 10.00
CA ASN A 74 11.22 -6.23 10.77
C ASN A 74 10.91 -6.20 12.28
N PRO A 75 11.33 -7.23 13.07
CA PRO A 75 11.05 -7.28 14.50
C PRO A 75 11.85 -6.26 15.32
N LYS A 76 12.83 -5.61 14.74
CA LYS A 76 13.67 -4.58 15.38
C LYS A 76 13.38 -3.18 14.86
N ALA A 77 12.24 -2.99 14.18
CA ALA A 77 11.83 -1.67 13.72
C ALA A 77 11.46 -0.77 14.89
N GLU A 78 11.93 0.46 14.86
CA GLU A 78 11.54 1.51 15.80
C GLU A 78 11.27 2.79 15.00
N SER A 79 10.10 3.39 15.21
CA SER A 79 9.75 4.62 14.53
C SER A 79 10.31 5.85 15.29
N PRO A 80 10.46 7.01 14.63
CA PRO A 80 10.84 8.25 15.31
C PRO A 80 9.87 8.66 16.44
N ALA A 81 8.62 8.20 16.39
CA ALA A 81 7.63 8.42 17.44
C ALA A 81 7.73 7.42 18.60
N GLY A 82 8.62 6.41 18.50
CA GLY A 82 8.83 5.39 19.54
C GLY A 82 7.90 4.19 19.42
N ALA A 83 7.27 3.95 18.26
CA ALA A 83 6.56 2.71 17.99
C ALA A 83 7.58 1.58 17.76
N GLN A 84 7.31 0.37 18.28
CA GLN A 84 8.29 -0.70 18.45
C GLN A 84 7.85 -2.02 17.83
N GLY A 85 8.85 -2.77 17.35
CA GLY A 85 8.71 -4.16 16.92
C GLY A 85 8.02 -4.34 15.58
N ILE A 86 7.72 -5.59 15.26
CA ILE A 86 7.18 -6.02 13.97
C ILE A 86 5.80 -5.40 13.65
N ALA A 87 5.01 -5.07 14.68
CA ALA A 87 3.66 -4.52 14.59
C ALA A 87 3.57 -3.05 15.05
N GLN A 88 4.72 -2.38 15.29
CA GLN A 88 4.84 -0.96 15.61
C GLN A 88 3.93 -0.51 16.79
N PHE A 89 3.92 -1.27 17.86
CA PHE A 89 3.20 -0.87 19.07
C PHE A 89 3.85 0.32 19.76
N MET A 90 3.05 1.31 20.11
CA MET A 90 3.47 2.32 21.09
C MET A 90 3.64 1.67 22.47
N PRO A 91 4.63 2.06 23.29
CA PRO A 91 4.86 1.45 24.61
C PRO A 91 3.62 1.38 25.51
N SER A 92 2.82 2.45 25.56
CA SER A 92 1.59 2.47 26.33
C SER A 92 0.50 1.52 25.79
N THR A 93 0.44 1.35 24.46
CA THR A 93 -0.47 0.41 23.83
C THR A 93 -0.03 -1.02 24.08
N TRP A 94 1.29 -1.28 24.04
CA TRP A 94 1.86 -2.58 24.34
C TRP A 94 1.62 -2.99 25.80
N GLU A 95 1.84 -2.10 26.75
CA GLU A 95 1.61 -2.36 28.16
C GLU A 95 0.18 -2.90 28.42
N THR A 96 -0.80 -2.36 27.71
CA THR A 96 -2.21 -2.71 27.88
C THR A 96 -2.63 -3.93 27.04
N ASN A 97 -2.11 -4.07 25.82
CA ASN A 97 -2.64 -5.01 24.82
C ASN A 97 -1.67 -6.14 24.46
N GLY A 98 -0.39 -6.05 24.84
CA GLY A 98 0.59 -7.10 24.60
C GLY A 98 0.22 -8.39 25.34
N ILE A 99 0.39 -9.53 24.68
CA ILE A 99 0.21 -10.86 25.27
C ILE A 99 1.51 -11.65 25.19
N ASP A 100 1.65 -12.64 26.05
CA ASP A 100 2.66 -13.68 25.99
C ASP A 100 2.14 -14.77 25.03
N GLY A 101 2.53 -14.65 23.76
CA GLY A 101 1.98 -15.48 22.67
C GLY A 101 2.63 -16.86 22.58
N ASN A 102 3.90 -16.97 23.01
CA ASN A 102 4.65 -18.22 23.00
C ASN A 102 4.65 -18.94 24.38
N SER A 103 4.02 -18.32 25.40
CA SER A 103 3.90 -18.86 26.76
C SER A 103 5.26 -19.05 27.47
N ASP A 104 6.23 -18.17 27.21
CA ASP A 104 7.54 -18.19 27.85
C ASP A 104 7.57 -17.44 29.20
N GLY A 105 6.44 -16.85 29.59
CA GLY A 105 6.25 -16.08 30.83
C GLY A 105 6.62 -14.60 30.71
N LYS A 106 6.88 -14.10 29.49
CA LYS A 106 7.21 -12.69 29.20
C LYS A 106 6.28 -12.13 28.15
N ARG A 107 6.21 -10.82 28.06
CA ARG A 107 5.57 -10.07 26.98
C ARG A 107 6.61 -9.13 26.38
N ASP A 108 7.18 -9.52 25.26
CA ASP A 108 8.25 -8.75 24.60
C ASP A 108 7.79 -8.21 23.23
N VAL A 109 7.67 -6.91 23.10
CA VAL A 109 7.27 -6.24 21.85
C VAL A 109 8.24 -6.51 20.69
N TRP A 110 9.47 -6.91 21.00
CA TRP A 110 10.50 -7.26 20.03
C TRP A 110 10.49 -8.73 19.62
N ASP A 111 9.68 -9.54 20.32
CA ASP A 111 9.45 -10.94 19.96
C ASP A 111 8.25 -11.05 19.00
N PRO A 112 8.45 -11.53 17.76
CA PRO A 112 7.35 -11.76 16.84
C PRO A 112 6.30 -12.75 17.33
N GLU A 113 6.67 -13.74 18.17
CA GLU A 113 5.76 -14.72 18.71
C GLU A 113 4.77 -14.10 19.71
N ASP A 114 5.12 -12.96 20.31
CA ASP A 114 4.24 -12.15 21.14
C ASP A 114 3.54 -11.05 20.34
N ALA A 115 4.31 -10.32 19.51
CA ALA A 115 3.82 -9.11 18.87
C ALA A 115 2.80 -9.39 17.74
N ILE A 116 2.95 -10.49 16.97
CA ILE A 116 2.00 -10.85 15.91
C ILE A 116 0.63 -11.21 16.48
N PRO A 117 0.48 -12.15 17.42
CA PRO A 117 -0.83 -12.44 18.01
C PRO A 117 -1.40 -11.27 18.82
N SER A 118 -0.55 -10.45 19.46
CA SER A 118 -0.99 -9.21 20.11
C SER A 118 -1.63 -8.24 19.12
N SER A 119 -1.06 -8.07 17.91
CA SER A 119 -1.60 -7.17 16.89
C SER A 119 -2.95 -7.64 16.35
N ALA A 120 -3.13 -8.94 16.15
CA ALA A 120 -4.40 -9.52 15.74
C ALA A 120 -5.48 -9.32 16.82
N LYS A 121 -5.14 -9.61 18.08
CA LYS A 121 -6.04 -9.37 19.22
C LYS A 121 -6.42 -7.89 19.33
N TYR A 122 -5.45 -6.99 19.21
CA TYR A 122 -5.68 -5.54 19.26
C TYR A 122 -6.60 -5.07 18.14
N LEU A 123 -6.41 -5.56 16.90
CA LEU A 123 -7.33 -5.30 15.79
C LEU A 123 -8.76 -5.74 16.13
N CYS A 124 -8.93 -6.93 16.70
CA CYS A 124 -10.25 -7.42 17.12
C CYS A 124 -10.91 -6.50 18.16
N ASP A 125 -10.14 -6.00 19.12
CA ASP A 125 -10.67 -5.19 20.21
C ASP A 125 -11.03 -3.78 19.75
N ILE A 126 -10.18 -3.13 18.96
CA ILE A 126 -10.51 -1.82 18.37
C ILE A 126 -11.62 -1.92 17.31
N GLY A 127 -11.72 -3.04 16.57
CA GLY A 127 -12.84 -3.29 15.67
C GLY A 127 -14.19 -3.30 16.40
N LYS A 128 -14.24 -3.84 17.63
CA LYS A 128 -15.43 -3.78 18.50
C LYS A 128 -15.69 -2.36 18.99
N GLU A 129 -14.64 -1.61 19.35
CA GLU A 129 -14.72 -0.22 19.81
C GLU A 129 -15.35 0.69 18.77
N VAL A 130 -14.93 0.56 17.49
CA VAL A 130 -15.42 1.41 16.37
C VAL A 130 -16.62 0.80 15.63
N LYS A 131 -17.20 -0.30 16.09
CA LYS A 131 -18.29 -1.04 15.40
C LYS A 131 -19.48 -0.17 15.00
N GLY A 132 -19.81 0.85 15.80
CA GLY A 132 -20.93 1.76 15.57
C GLY A 132 -20.62 2.94 14.64
N VAL A 133 -19.38 3.08 14.18
CA VAL A 133 -18.95 4.19 13.33
C VAL A 133 -19.41 3.95 11.88
N PRO A 134 -20.04 4.94 11.20
CA PRO A 134 -20.44 4.83 9.80
C PRO A 134 -19.25 4.53 8.86
N GLY A 135 -19.56 3.92 7.70
CA GLY A 135 -18.57 3.64 6.66
C GLY A 135 -18.12 2.19 6.62
N ASN A 136 -16.96 1.95 6.00
CA ASN A 136 -16.40 0.62 5.89
C ASN A 136 -15.79 0.19 7.23
N LYS A 137 -16.20 -0.98 7.74
CA LYS A 137 -15.76 -1.48 9.06
C LYS A 137 -14.26 -1.77 9.11
N GLN A 138 -13.68 -2.35 8.05
CA GLN A 138 -12.25 -2.61 7.95
C GLN A 138 -11.45 -1.32 7.92
N ASP A 139 -11.92 -0.32 7.16
CA ASP A 139 -11.26 0.99 7.08
C ASP A 139 -11.26 1.68 8.44
N ASN A 140 -12.40 1.65 9.17
CA ASN A 140 -12.50 2.22 10.50
C ASN A 140 -11.60 1.50 11.51
N MET A 141 -11.49 0.17 11.42
CA MET A 141 -10.60 -0.64 12.27
C MET A 141 -9.13 -0.31 11.99
N LEU A 142 -8.72 -0.26 10.72
CA LEU A 142 -7.36 0.12 10.33
C LEU A 142 -7.03 1.57 10.72
N ALA A 143 -7.98 2.48 10.54
CA ALA A 143 -7.85 3.86 10.99
C ALA A 143 -7.68 3.95 12.51
N ALA A 144 -8.39 3.11 13.26
CA ALA A 144 -8.26 3.07 14.72
C ALA A 144 -6.91 2.46 15.17
N TYR A 145 -6.33 1.55 14.42
CA TYR A 145 -4.97 1.06 14.68
C TYR A 145 -3.94 2.18 14.56
N ASN A 146 -4.05 3.01 13.53
CA ASN A 146 -3.13 4.12 13.26
C ASN A 146 -3.39 5.36 14.14
N ALA A 147 -4.65 5.83 14.21
CA ALA A 147 -5.01 7.10 14.86
C ALA A 147 -5.67 6.96 16.23
N GLY A 148 -5.99 5.72 16.65
CA GLY A 148 -6.74 5.42 17.86
C GLY A 148 -8.27 5.46 17.66
N GLY A 149 -8.99 4.55 18.36
CA GLY A 149 -10.45 4.43 18.30
C GLY A 149 -11.19 5.74 18.58
N PRO A 150 -10.82 6.53 19.63
CA PRO A 150 -11.46 7.82 19.91
C PRO A 150 -11.38 8.82 18.75
N ALA A 151 -10.31 8.83 17.96
CA ALA A 151 -10.20 9.72 16.80
C ALA A 151 -11.18 9.32 15.70
N VAL A 152 -11.32 8.03 15.42
CA VAL A 152 -12.25 7.49 14.44
C VAL A 152 -13.70 7.74 14.85
N ILE A 153 -14.04 7.53 16.12
CA ILE A 153 -15.37 7.81 16.66
C ILE A 153 -15.71 9.31 16.53
N LYS A 154 -14.77 10.17 16.91
CA LYS A 154 -14.92 11.63 16.83
C LYS A 154 -15.11 12.12 15.40
N SER A 155 -14.40 11.52 14.44
CA SER A 155 -14.48 11.87 13.01
C SER A 155 -15.73 11.30 12.33
N GLY A 156 -16.39 10.31 12.95
CA GLY A 156 -17.47 9.56 12.32
C GLY A 156 -17.03 8.68 11.16
N GLY A 157 -15.76 8.27 11.13
CA GLY A 157 -15.10 7.48 10.09
C GLY A 157 -13.59 7.68 10.11
N VAL A 158 -12.92 7.34 9.00
CA VAL A 158 -11.48 7.54 8.85
C VAL A 158 -11.14 9.04 9.00
N PRO A 159 -10.27 9.43 9.98
CA PRO A 159 -9.90 10.82 10.17
C PRO A 159 -9.16 11.39 8.96
N ASP A 160 -9.57 12.59 8.50
CA ASP A 160 -8.88 13.31 7.41
C ASP A 160 -7.72 14.14 7.98
N ASN A 161 -6.65 13.47 8.39
CA ASN A 161 -5.44 14.07 8.96
C ASN A 161 -4.23 14.00 8.01
N GLY A 162 -4.45 13.60 6.75
CA GLY A 162 -3.42 13.47 5.73
C GLY A 162 -2.60 12.17 5.83
N GLU A 163 -2.55 11.51 6.97
CA GLU A 163 -1.79 10.27 7.20
C GLU A 163 -2.70 9.05 7.22
N THR A 164 -3.70 9.03 8.10
CA THR A 164 -4.57 7.87 8.32
C THR A 164 -5.29 7.39 7.06
N PRO A 165 -5.82 8.26 6.16
CA PRO A 165 -6.40 7.80 4.91
C PRO A 165 -5.40 7.05 4.03
N ASN A 166 -4.17 7.53 3.91
CA ASN A 166 -3.12 6.86 3.13
C ASN A 166 -2.73 5.51 3.74
N TYR A 167 -2.61 5.43 5.07
CA TYR A 167 -2.34 4.20 5.79
C TYR A 167 -3.41 3.12 5.52
N VAL A 168 -4.69 3.47 5.67
CA VAL A 168 -5.81 2.56 5.41
C VAL A 168 -5.80 2.08 3.96
N GLN A 169 -5.56 2.99 3.02
CA GLN A 169 -5.54 2.67 1.59
C GLN A 169 -4.37 1.76 1.22
N SER A 170 -3.18 1.98 1.78
CA SER A 170 -2.01 1.11 1.56
C SER A 170 -2.28 -0.32 2.00
N ILE A 171 -2.86 -0.51 3.19
CA ILE A 171 -3.18 -1.86 3.69
C ILE A 171 -4.25 -2.52 2.84
N ASN A 172 -5.32 -1.81 2.48
CA ASN A 172 -6.37 -2.35 1.61
C ASN A 172 -5.83 -2.75 0.23
N ALA A 173 -4.88 -2.00 -0.31
CA ALA A 173 -4.20 -2.36 -1.55
C ALA A 173 -3.42 -3.67 -1.41
N LEU A 174 -2.69 -3.84 -0.31
CA LEU A 174 -1.95 -5.07 -0.02
C LEU A 174 -2.90 -6.26 0.18
N VAL A 175 -4.03 -6.09 0.88
CA VAL A 175 -5.06 -7.14 1.02
C VAL A 175 -5.62 -7.54 -0.34
N ALA A 176 -5.97 -6.56 -1.18
CA ALA A 176 -6.50 -6.84 -2.52
C ALA A 176 -5.49 -7.59 -3.42
N LEU A 177 -4.19 -7.39 -3.20
CA LEU A 177 -3.13 -8.16 -3.86
C LEU A 177 -3.12 -9.64 -3.44
N ALA A 178 -3.39 -9.90 -2.17
CA ALA A 178 -3.45 -11.26 -1.64
C ALA A 178 -4.61 -12.08 -2.24
N ASP A 179 -5.68 -11.43 -2.67
CA ASP A 179 -6.86 -12.05 -3.25
C ASP A 179 -6.79 -12.27 -4.78
N VAL A 180 -5.67 -11.88 -5.43
CA VAL A 180 -5.51 -12.09 -6.88
C VAL A 180 -5.23 -13.57 -7.19
N PRO A 181 -6.08 -14.26 -7.95
CA PRO A 181 -5.83 -15.65 -8.32
C PRO A 181 -4.53 -15.79 -9.14
N SER A 182 -3.65 -16.67 -8.72
CA SER A 182 -2.44 -17.05 -9.45
C SER A 182 -2.83 -17.74 -10.76
N GLY A 183 -2.89 -17.05 -11.89
CA GLY A 183 -3.29 -17.69 -13.13
C GLY A 183 -3.56 -16.78 -14.33
N GLY A 184 -2.75 -15.75 -14.54
CA GLY A 184 -2.85 -14.95 -15.75
C GLY A 184 -1.47 -14.66 -16.35
N LYS A 185 -1.38 -14.74 -17.67
CA LYS A 185 -0.14 -14.59 -18.48
C LYS A 185 0.54 -13.22 -18.38
N MET A 186 0.07 -12.28 -17.56
CA MET A 186 0.44 -10.87 -17.71
C MET A 186 1.19 -10.25 -16.57
N THR A 187 1.07 -10.54 -15.37
CA THR A 187 1.92 -10.13 -14.24
C THR A 187 1.78 -11.14 -13.13
N THR A 188 2.90 -11.57 -12.56
CA THR A 188 2.85 -12.41 -11.36
C THR A 188 2.39 -11.56 -10.17
N THR A 189 1.80 -12.17 -9.16
CA THR A 189 1.43 -11.50 -7.90
C THR A 189 2.60 -10.72 -7.30
N GLU A 190 3.81 -11.27 -7.39
CA GLU A 190 5.05 -10.65 -6.93
C GLU A 190 5.38 -9.36 -7.71
N GLN A 191 5.19 -9.36 -9.04
CA GLN A 191 5.41 -8.15 -9.85
C GLN A 191 4.39 -7.06 -9.53
N VAL A 192 3.14 -7.42 -9.31
CA VAL A 192 2.09 -6.46 -8.91
C VAL A 192 2.41 -5.85 -7.54
N ALA A 193 2.82 -6.67 -6.57
CA ALA A 193 3.27 -6.19 -5.27
C ALA A 193 4.47 -5.23 -5.42
N THR A 194 5.46 -5.59 -6.24
CA THR A 194 6.62 -4.74 -6.51
C THR A 194 6.21 -3.40 -7.13
N VAL A 195 5.28 -3.38 -8.09
CA VAL A 195 4.77 -2.15 -8.71
C VAL A 195 4.11 -1.24 -7.67
N ILE A 196 3.20 -1.80 -6.86
CA ILE A 196 2.45 -1.01 -5.88
C ILE A 196 3.37 -0.50 -4.77
N ASN A 197 4.26 -1.34 -4.26
CA ASN A 197 5.24 -0.95 -3.24
C ASN A 197 6.15 0.17 -3.76
N ALA A 198 6.71 0.02 -4.96
CA ALA A 198 7.56 1.04 -5.55
C ALA A 198 6.85 2.39 -5.74
N ALA A 199 5.57 2.37 -6.11
CA ALA A 199 4.78 3.60 -6.21
C ALA A 199 4.43 4.16 -4.82
N SER A 200 4.17 3.30 -3.82
CA SER A 200 3.84 3.70 -2.45
C SER A 200 5.05 4.31 -1.73
N ASP A 201 6.26 3.82 -2.00
CA ASP A 201 7.51 4.38 -1.46
C ASP A 201 7.74 5.84 -1.89
N GLU A 202 7.06 6.27 -2.96
CA GLU A 202 7.15 7.64 -3.49
C GLU A 202 6.01 8.56 -3.01
N LEU A 203 5.18 8.12 -2.06
CA LEU A 203 4.14 8.98 -1.47
C LEU A 203 4.77 10.25 -0.87
N GLY A 204 4.18 11.41 -1.17
CA GLY A 204 4.72 12.70 -0.77
C GLY A 204 5.79 13.28 -1.71
N THR A 205 6.33 12.50 -2.66
CA THR A 205 7.25 13.03 -3.68
C THR A 205 6.54 14.05 -4.57
N PRO A 206 7.12 15.25 -4.77
CA PRO A 206 6.46 16.33 -5.52
C PRO A 206 6.11 15.93 -6.98
N TYR A 207 5.03 16.48 -7.49
CA TYR A 207 4.76 16.43 -8.92
C TYR A 207 5.78 17.26 -9.70
N SER A 208 6.35 16.68 -10.75
CA SER A 208 7.25 17.37 -11.67
C SER A 208 6.82 17.12 -13.11
N TRP A 209 6.36 18.15 -13.83
CA TRP A 209 5.95 18.01 -15.23
C TRP A 209 7.10 17.48 -16.10
N GLY A 210 6.89 16.33 -16.74
CA GLY A 210 7.93 15.63 -17.49
C GLY A 210 8.97 14.91 -16.62
N GLY A 211 8.79 14.89 -15.30
CA GLY A 211 9.69 14.23 -14.34
C GLY A 211 9.41 12.75 -14.17
N GLY A 212 10.38 12.03 -13.62
CA GLY A 212 10.36 10.60 -13.39
C GLY A 212 10.84 9.78 -14.59
N ASN A 213 11.63 8.76 -14.30
CA ASN A 213 12.15 7.78 -15.25
C ASN A 213 12.29 6.41 -14.56
N ALA A 214 12.79 5.40 -15.27
CA ALA A 214 12.97 4.05 -14.72
C ALA A 214 13.86 3.96 -13.46
N SER A 215 14.73 4.95 -13.24
CA SER A 215 15.62 5.01 -12.07
C SER A 215 15.00 5.69 -10.85
N GLY A 216 13.95 6.52 -11.04
CA GLY A 216 13.27 7.24 -9.95
C GLY A 216 12.83 8.64 -10.29
N ALA A 217 12.58 9.43 -9.23
CA ALA A 217 12.23 10.83 -9.32
C ALA A 217 13.34 11.64 -10.02
N SER A 218 12.97 12.48 -10.97
CA SER A 218 13.88 13.34 -11.72
C SER A 218 13.32 14.75 -11.91
N THR A 219 14.18 15.70 -12.28
CA THR A 219 13.70 16.97 -12.80
C THR A 219 13.02 16.75 -14.16
N GLY A 220 12.00 17.52 -14.38
CA GLY A 220 11.20 17.42 -15.58
C GLY A 220 11.55 18.46 -16.64
N SER A 221 10.55 18.88 -17.41
CA SER A 221 10.66 19.82 -18.52
C SER A 221 9.78 21.04 -18.32
N CYS A 222 9.94 22.06 -19.16
CA CYS A 222 8.95 23.10 -19.36
C CYS A 222 8.06 22.72 -20.54
N CYS A 223 6.80 23.04 -20.57
CA CYS A 223 5.92 23.45 -19.49
C CYS A 223 4.63 22.64 -19.62
N SER A 224 3.91 22.48 -18.51
CA SER A 224 2.55 21.91 -18.55
C SER A 224 1.60 22.83 -19.33
N PRO A 225 0.41 22.36 -19.74
CA PRO A 225 -0.56 23.21 -20.44
C PRO A 225 -0.95 24.49 -19.69
N ASN A 226 -0.86 24.48 -18.36
CA ASN A 226 -1.11 25.68 -17.52
C ASN A 226 0.17 26.49 -17.21
N GLY A 227 1.27 26.22 -17.90
CA GLY A 227 2.52 26.98 -17.79
C GLY A 227 3.47 26.55 -16.66
N SER A 228 3.12 25.55 -15.85
CA SER A 228 3.98 25.09 -14.75
C SER A 228 5.20 24.35 -15.27
N SER A 229 6.39 24.67 -14.73
CA SER A 229 7.67 24.07 -15.11
C SER A 229 8.10 22.99 -14.13
N GLY A 230 8.53 21.82 -14.63
CA GLY A 230 9.17 20.77 -13.85
C GLY A 230 10.69 20.87 -13.76
N LYS A 231 11.32 21.84 -14.46
CA LYS A 231 12.80 21.91 -14.60
C LYS A 231 13.57 22.01 -13.28
N SER A 232 12.97 22.60 -12.25
CA SER A 232 13.60 22.79 -10.93
C SER A 232 13.01 21.87 -9.85
N ILE A 233 12.05 21.02 -10.20
CA ILE A 233 11.36 20.15 -9.24
C ILE A 233 11.80 18.72 -9.52
N LYS A 234 12.45 18.06 -8.56
CA LYS A 234 12.71 16.63 -8.61
C LYS A 234 11.45 15.88 -8.16
N GLY A 235 10.88 15.08 -9.04
CA GLY A 235 9.63 14.36 -8.74
C GLY A 235 9.17 13.52 -9.93
N PHE A 236 7.87 13.27 -9.97
CA PHE A 236 7.21 12.49 -11.02
C PHE A 236 6.07 13.27 -11.66
N ASP A 237 5.85 13.09 -12.96
CA ASP A 237 4.51 13.26 -13.52
C ASP A 237 3.76 11.91 -13.48
N CYS A 238 2.50 11.90 -13.90
CA CYS A 238 1.63 10.73 -13.83
C CYS A 238 2.24 9.49 -14.51
N SER A 239 2.71 9.63 -15.74
CA SER A 239 3.31 8.55 -16.52
C SER A 239 4.76 8.24 -16.13
N GLY A 240 5.48 9.19 -15.53
CA GLY A 240 6.81 8.96 -14.95
C GLY A 240 6.75 8.07 -13.71
N LEU A 241 5.74 8.25 -12.85
CA LEU A 241 5.51 7.40 -11.69
C LEU A 241 5.19 5.96 -12.10
N THR A 242 4.25 5.77 -13.04
CA THR A 242 3.90 4.43 -13.53
C THR A 242 5.09 3.76 -14.21
N LEU A 243 5.83 4.49 -15.05
CA LEU A 243 7.05 3.98 -15.70
C LEU A 243 8.07 3.50 -14.67
N TYR A 244 8.32 4.29 -13.63
CA TYR A 244 9.22 3.92 -12.53
C TYR A 244 8.77 2.66 -11.81
N ALA A 245 7.52 2.63 -11.36
CA ALA A 245 6.97 1.53 -10.58
C ALA A 245 7.04 0.20 -11.36
N TYR A 246 6.67 0.23 -12.64
CA TYR A 246 6.73 -0.95 -13.50
C TYR A 246 8.17 -1.38 -13.84
N ALA A 247 9.09 -0.42 -13.99
CA ALA A 247 10.51 -0.74 -14.19
C ALA A 247 11.11 -1.51 -13.01
N LYS A 248 10.67 -1.24 -11.75
CA LYS A 248 11.07 -2.02 -10.58
C LYS A 248 10.62 -3.47 -10.66
N ALA A 249 9.51 -3.76 -11.33
CA ALA A 249 9.01 -5.10 -11.59
C ALA A 249 9.57 -5.74 -12.88
N GLY A 250 10.55 -5.09 -13.53
CA GLY A 250 11.15 -5.56 -14.77
C GLY A 250 10.26 -5.42 -16.00
N ILE A 251 9.29 -4.51 -15.97
CA ILE A 251 8.36 -4.20 -17.05
C ILE A 251 8.65 -2.80 -17.57
N THR A 252 8.97 -2.68 -18.86
CA THR A 252 9.26 -1.39 -19.49
C THR A 252 7.97 -0.77 -20.02
N LEU A 253 7.64 0.44 -19.56
CA LEU A 253 6.55 1.24 -20.08
C LEU A 253 7.08 2.40 -20.93
N PRO A 254 6.33 2.84 -21.96
CA PRO A 254 6.63 4.08 -22.68
C PRO A 254 6.49 5.30 -21.79
N ARG A 255 7.03 6.45 -22.25
CA ARG A 255 7.11 7.65 -21.41
C ARG A 255 5.77 8.34 -21.15
N THR A 256 4.84 8.38 -22.11
CA THR A 256 3.61 9.16 -21.98
C THR A 256 2.40 8.26 -21.67
N ALA A 257 1.39 8.84 -20.99
CA ALA A 257 0.17 8.12 -20.63
C ALA A 257 -0.53 7.50 -21.85
N ALA A 258 -0.67 8.24 -22.94
CA ALA A 258 -1.29 7.71 -24.17
C ALA A 258 -0.50 6.55 -24.79
N GLN A 259 0.84 6.61 -24.76
CA GLN A 259 1.68 5.52 -25.23
C GLN A 259 1.59 4.30 -24.30
N GLN A 260 1.50 4.51 -22.98
CA GLN A 260 1.30 3.43 -22.02
C GLN A 260 -0.04 2.72 -22.23
N TYR A 261 -1.10 3.48 -22.53
CA TYR A 261 -2.39 2.89 -22.92
C TYR A 261 -2.26 2.02 -24.18
N ALA A 262 -1.63 2.56 -25.21
CA ALA A 262 -1.45 1.83 -26.48
C ALA A 262 -0.57 0.57 -26.35
N ALA A 263 0.34 0.54 -25.35
CA ALA A 263 1.21 -0.60 -25.04
C ALA A 263 0.62 -1.58 -24.02
N SER A 264 -0.64 -1.39 -23.62
CA SER A 264 -1.31 -2.21 -22.61
C SER A 264 -2.55 -2.89 -23.20
N GLU A 265 -2.95 -4.03 -22.62
CA GLU A 265 -4.19 -4.72 -23.01
C GLU A 265 -5.39 -4.12 -22.27
N PRO A 266 -6.48 -3.77 -22.98
CA PRO A 266 -7.69 -3.24 -22.35
C PRO A 266 -8.29 -4.21 -21.32
N VAL A 267 -8.75 -3.70 -20.20
CA VAL A 267 -9.38 -4.44 -19.10
C VAL A 267 -10.80 -3.94 -18.91
N LYS A 268 -11.78 -4.85 -18.86
CA LYS A 268 -13.18 -4.49 -18.56
C LYS A 268 -13.27 -4.00 -17.11
N PRO A 269 -14.12 -3.00 -16.81
CA PRO A 269 -14.23 -2.44 -15.44
C PRO A 269 -14.47 -3.48 -14.34
N GLY A 270 -15.26 -4.54 -14.60
CA GLY A 270 -15.51 -5.64 -13.66
C GLY A 270 -14.36 -6.65 -13.54
N GLN A 271 -13.31 -6.54 -14.34
CA GLN A 271 -12.15 -7.44 -14.36
C GLN A 271 -10.85 -6.74 -13.94
N LYS A 272 -10.95 -5.48 -13.52
CA LYS A 272 -9.78 -4.73 -13.03
C LYS A 272 -9.21 -5.37 -11.78
N ARG A 273 -7.89 -5.36 -11.68
CA ARG A 273 -7.12 -5.92 -10.55
C ARG A 273 -6.08 -4.91 -10.09
N PRO A 274 -5.65 -4.96 -8.83
CA PRO A 274 -4.49 -4.18 -8.39
C PRO A 274 -3.31 -4.35 -9.36
N GLY A 275 -2.60 -3.26 -9.62
CA GLY A 275 -1.56 -3.19 -10.64
C GLY A 275 -2.06 -2.82 -12.05
N ASP A 276 -3.34 -2.86 -12.37
CA ASP A 276 -3.81 -2.34 -13.66
C ASP A 276 -3.63 -0.82 -13.71
N LEU A 277 -3.40 -0.30 -14.90
CA LEU A 277 -3.36 1.15 -15.14
C LEU A 277 -4.77 1.69 -15.37
N ILE A 278 -5.01 2.87 -14.83
CA ILE A 278 -6.24 3.65 -15.01
C ILE A 278 -5.89 4.85 -15.88
N PHE A 279 -6.68 5.10 -16.89
CA PHE A 279 -6.48 6.20 -17.83
C PHE A 279 -7.66 7.16 -17.82
N TYR A 280 -7.36 8.46 -17.86
CA TYR A 280 -8.34 9.53 -17.92
C TYR A 280 -8.14 10.37 -19.18
N GLY A 281 -9.26 10.74 -19.80
CA GLY A 281 -9.28 11.49 -21.05
C GLY A 281 -10.53 11.23 -21.88
N SER A 282 -10.63 11.83 -23.05
CA SER A 282 -11.81 11.73 -23.93
C SER A 282 -11.63 10.75 -25.09
N SER A 283 -10.41 10.33 -25.39
CA SER A 283 -10.06 9.42 -26.49
C SER A 283 -8.65 8.85 -26.28
N PRO A 284 -8.22 7.81 -27.02
CA PRO A 284 -6.84 7.29 -26.92
C PRO A 284 -5.76 8.37 -27.08
N ALA A 285 -5.93 9.29 -28.02
CA ALA A 285 -5.02 10.40 -28.25
C ALA A 285 -5.21 11.54 -27.23
N GLY A 286 -6.38 11.63 -26.61
CA GLY A 286 -6.74 12.64 -25.60
C GLY A 286 -6.52 12.17 -24.16
N ILE A 287 -5.85 11.04 -23.94
CA ILE A 287 -5.45 10.61 -22.60
C ILE A 287 -4.43 11.59 -22.06
N HIS A 288 -4.77 12.21 -20.93
CA HIS A 288 -3.95 13.22 -20.28
C HIS A 288 -3.43 12.79 -18.90
N HIS A 289 -3.97 11.71 -18.34
CA HIS A 289 -3.55 11.22 -17.03
C HIS A 289 -3.57 9.68 -16.95
N VAL A 290 -2.69 9.13 -16.12
CA VAL A 290 -2.58 7.72 -15.81
C VAL A 290 -2.27 7.53 -14.34
N ALA A 291 -2.83 6.47 -13.74
CA ALA A 291 -2.60 6.06 -12.37
C ALA A 291 -2.49 4.54 -12.24
N ILE A 292 -2.01 4.03 -11.10
CA ILE A 292 -1.97 2.59 -10.79
C ILE A 292 -3.17 2.26 -9.92
N TYR A 293 -4.02 1.33 -10.36
CA TYR A 293 -5.11 0.79 -9.54
C TYR A 293 -4.54 -0.04 -8.40
N VAL A 294 -5.01 0.22 -7.18
CA VAL A 294 -4.52 -0.46 -5.97
C VAL A 294 -5.60 -1.29 -5.25
N GLY A 295 -6.81 -1.36 -5.83
CA GLY A 295 -7.94 -2.06 -5.20
C GLY A 295 -8.94 -1.11 -4.54
N SER A 296 -10.07 -1.65 -4.10
CA SER A 296 -11.11 -0.96 -3.30
C SER A 296 -11.58 0.40 -3.83
N GLY A 297 -11.44 0.63 -5.15
CA GLY A 297 -11.83 1.92 -5.76
C GLY A 297 -10.76 3.03 -5.65
N TYR A 298 -9.53 2.69 -5.28
CA TYR A 298 -8.42 3.63 -5.12
C TYR A 298 -7.30 3.42 -6.14
N MET A 299 -6.48 4.46 -6.30
CA MET A 299 -5.31 4.51 -7.17
C MET A 299 -4.15 5.24 -6.49
N ILE A 300 -2.91 4.95 -6.92
CA ILE A 300 -1.74 5.79 -6.65
C ILE A 300 -1.46 6.62 -7.88
N GLU A 301 -1.28 7.92 -7.68
CA GLU A 301 -1.07 8.89 -8.77
C GLU A 301 -0.07 9.99 -8.42
N ALA A 302 0.59 10.56 -9.43
CA ALA A 302 1.16 11.89 -9.39
C ALA A 302 0.19 12.83 -10.11
N PRO A 303 -0.63 13.64 -9.39
CA PRO A 303 -1.86 14.18 -9.97
C PRO A 303 -1.64 15.41 -10.86
N ARG A 304 -0.91 16.43 -10.39
CA ARG A 304 -0.76 17.71 -11.08
C ARG A 304 0.31 18.59 -10.45
N PRO A 305 0.78 19.64 -11.13
CA PRO A 305 1.68 20.63 -10.55
C PRO A 305 1.15 21.21 -9.23
N GLY A 306 2.03 21.36 -8.24
CA GLY A 306 1.71 21.84 -6.88
C GLY A 306 1.17 20.77 -5.92
N ALA A 307 1.00 19.53 -6.39
CA ALA A 307 0.65 18.39 -5.54
C ALA A 307 1.81 17.38 -5.45
N ALA A 308 1.61 16.33 -4.69
CA ALA A 308 2.56 15.23 -4.52
C ALA A 308 1.92 13.89 -4.89
N VAL A 309 2.75 12.86 -5.05
CA VAL A 309 2.31 11.46 -5.18
C VAL A 309 1.44 11.11 -4.00
N ARG A 310 0.29 10.51 -4.27
CA ARG A 310 -0.73 10.22 -3.26
C ARG A 310 -1.63 9.06 -3.65
N PHE A 311 -2.38 8.53 -2.69
CA PHE A 311 -3.59 7.78 -2.96
C PHE A 311 -4.76 8.72 -3.29
N SER A 312 -5.61 8.30 -4.23
CA SER A 312 -6.84 9.01 -4.59
C SER A 312 -7.95 8.02 -4.92
N PRO A 313 -9.22 8.34 -4.64
CA PRO A 313 -10.34 7.59 -5.20
C PRO A 313 -10.32 7.66 -6.73
N ILE A 314 -10.70 6.58 -7.42
CA ILE A 314 -10.85 6.58 -8.89
C ILE A 314 -11.82 7.69 -9.33
N SER A 315 -12.84 7.96 -8.51
CA SER A 315 -13.85 9.00 -8.75
C SER A 315 -13.35 10.44 -8.58
N SER A 316 -12.08 10.64 -8.19
CA SER A 316 -11.52 12.00 -8.05
C SER A 316 -11.41 12.77 -9.37
N MET A 317 -11.48 12.07 -10.50
CA MET A 317 -11.63 12.63 -11.85
C MET A 317 -12.87 12.05 -12.53
N SER A 318 -13.59 12.88 -13.30
CA SER A 318 -14.88 12.53 -13.90
C SER A 318 -14.76 11.92 -15.32
N ASP A 319 -13.60 11.98 -15.92
CA ASP A 319 -13.33 11.57 -17.31
C ASP A 319 -12.53 10.27 -17.40
N LEU A 320 -12.88 9.29 -16.53
CA LEU A 320 -12.35 7.95 -16.58
C LEU A 320 -12.56 7.36 -17.98
N TYR A 321 -11.47 7.10 -18.69
CA TYR A 321 -11.49 6.57 -20.04
C TYR A 321 -11.44 5.04 -20.08
N ALA A 322 -10.43 4.43 -19.43
CA ALA A 322 -10.21 3.00 -19.52
C ALA A 322 -9.36 2.45 -18.36
N PHE A 323 -9.47 1.14 -18.19
CA PHE A 323 -8.47 0.33 -17.48
C PHE A 323 -7.68 -0.47 -18.51
N ALA A 324 -6.36 -0.59 -18.31
CA ALA A 324 -5.58 -1.50 -19.15
C ALA A 324 -4.44 -2.12 -18.34
N ARG A 325 -4.00 -3.30 -18.76
CA ARG A 325 -2.96 -4.10 -18.10
C ARG A 325 -1.70 -4.09 -18.93
N PRO A 326 -0.58 -3.60 -18.38
CA PRO A 326 0.70 -3.70 -19.04
C PRO A 326 1.09 -5.15 -19.34
N VAL A 327 1.61 -5.38 -20.53
CA VAL A 327 2.09 -6.68 -20.96
C VAL A 327 3.61 -6.69 -20.98
N ARG A 328 4.20 -7.81 -20.57
CA ARG A 328 5.62 -8.04 -20.77
C ARG A 328 5.86 -8.29 -22.24
N HIS A 329 6.43 -7.33 -22.95
CA HIS A 329 7.00 -7.62 -24.26
C HIS A 329 8.21 -8.53 -24.02
N SER A 330 8.09 -9.82 -24.31
CA SER A 330 9.28 -10.66 -24.45
C SER A 330 10.09 -10.05 -25.58
N ASN A 331 11.33 -9.63 -25.28
CA ASN A 331 12.30 -9.37 -26.31
C ASN A 331 12.42 -10.66 -27.14
N LYS A 332 11.71 -10.74 -28.26
CA LYS A 332 12.10 -11.63 -29.32
C LYS A 332 13.42 -11.07 -29.82
N GLU A 333 14.48 -11.78 -29.53
CA GLU A 333 15.76 -11.62 -30.21
C GLU A 333 15.49 -11.54 -31.72
N ILE A 334 15.99 -10.46 -32.32
CA ILE A 334 16.14 -10.31 -33.77
C ILE A 334 17.46 -10.98 -34.13
#